data_6d154d826b8797509e9d39f6ba545d68
#
_entry.id   6d154d826b8797509e9d39f6ba545d68
#
_cell.length_a   1.000
_cell.length_b   1.000
_cell.length_c   1.000
_cell.angle_alpha   90.00
_cell.angle_beta   90.00
_cell.angle_gamma   90.00
#
_symmetry.space_group_name_H-M   'P 1'
#
loop_
_entity.id
_entity.type
_entity.pdbx_description
1 polymer ?
#
loop_
_entity_poly.entity_id
_entity_poly.type
_entity_poly.pdbx_seq_one_letter_code
_entity_poly.pdbx_strand_id
1 'polypeptide(L)'
;MQSGVKVSPVNMEERAKLGLKAGDKPMDLVFHGGSGSLLTEIRESLDYGVVKMNIDTDTQYAFTRPVIDHAFKNYDGVLKIDGEVGNKKAYDPRAWGKLAEAGMAARIVKACEDLRSTGTTLNK
;
A
#
# COMPACT_ATOMS: atom_id res chain seq x y z
N MET A 1 -1.55 -19.34 4.21
CA MET A 1 -0.96 -19.39 2.84
C MET A 1 -2.10 -19.12 1.86
N GLN A 2 -2.23 -17.89 1.38
CA GLN A 2 -3.15 -17.63 0.26
C GLN A 2 -2.38 -17.98 -1.00
N SER A 3 -2.87 -18.98 -1.71
CA SER A 3 -2.41 -19.30 -3.04
C SER A 3 -2.72 -18.09 -3.92
N GLY A 4 -1.68 -17.36 -4.32
CA GLY A 4 -1.84 -16.30 -5.31
C GLY A 4 -2.56 -16.85 -6.52
N VAL A 5 -3.65 -16.21 -6.90
CA VAL A 5 -4.30 -16.52 -8.18
C VAL A 5 -3.26 -16.16 -9.25
N LYS A 6 -2.55 -17.19 -9.74
CA LYS A 6 -1.80 -17.04 -10.98
C LYS A 6 -2.84 -16.77 -12.06
N VAL A 7 -2.92 -15.50 -12.48
CA VAL A 7 -3.60 -15.19 -13.74
C VAL A 7 -2.73 -15.82 -14.82
N SER A 8 -3.06 -17.05 -15.17
CA SER A 8 -2.42 -17.71 -16.32
C SER A 8 -2.59 -16.79 -17.52
N PRO A 9 -1.53 -16.55 -18.29
CA PRO A 9 -1.71 -15.87 -19.56
C PRO A 9 -2.79 -16.65 -20.32
N VAL A 10 -3.88 -15.94 -20.64
CA VAL A 10 -4.93 -16.52 -21.50
C VAL A 10 -4.23 -17.07 -22.72
N ASN A 11 -4.45 -18.35 -22.99
CA ASN A 11 -3.81 -19.04 -24.12
C ASN A 11 -3.92 -18.16 -25.37
N MET A 12 -2.81 -17.96 -26.06
CA MET A 12 -2.76 -17.09 -27.27
C MET A 12 -3.78 -17.53 -28.33
N GLU A 13 -4.09 -18.83 -28.40
CA GLU A 13 -5.10 -19.38 -29.29
C GLU A 13 -6.53 -18.96 -28.91
N GLU A 14 -6.85 -18.92 -27.63
CA GLU A 14 -8.16 -18.45 -27.15
C GLU A 14 -8.33 -16.96 -27.37
N ARG A 15 -7.28 -16.17 -27.18
CA ARG A 15 -7.29 -14.73 -27.51
C ARG A 15 -7.56 -14.50 -29.00
N ALA A 16 -6.90 -15.26 -29.87
CA ALA A 16 -7.11 -15.17 -31.32
C ALA A 16 -8.55 -15.53 -31.73
N LYS A 17 -9.16 -16.56 -31.10
CA LYS A 17 -10.56 -16.93 -31.31
C LYS A 17 -11.54 -15.81 -30.89
N LEU A 18 -11.18 -15.01 -29.89
CA LEU A 18 -11.95 -13.88 -29.42
C LEU A 18 -11.65 -12.58 -30.20
N GLY A 19 -10.78 -12.62 -31.21
CA GLY A 19 -10.38 -11.46 -31.98
C GLY A 19 -9.48 -10.48 -31.22
N LEU A 20 -8.90 -10.89 -30.11
CA LEU A 20 -8.03 -10.05 -29.28
C LEU A 20 -6.61 -10.00 -29.83
N LYS A 21 -6.04 -8.80 -29.88
CA LYS A 21 -4.65 -8.56 -30.28
C LYS A 21 -3.71 -8.74 -29.08
N ALA A 22 -2.42 -8.89 -29.37
CA ALA A 22 -1.40 -8.86 -28.33
C ALA A 22 -1.45 -7.51 -27.59
N GLY A 23 -1.54 -7.55 -26.27
CA GLY A 23 -1.65 -6.36 -25.42
C GLY A 23 -3.07 -5.88 -25.11
N ASP A 24 -4.10 -6.41 -25.77
CA ASP A 24 -5.49 -6.09 -25.41
C ASP A 24 -5.81 -6.56 -23.98
N LYS A 25 -6.49 -5.71 -23.22
CA LYS A 25 -6.93 -5.97 -21.84
C LYS A 25 -8.46 -6.01 -21.84
N PRO A 26 -9.05 -7.17 -22.13
CA PRO A 26 -10.49 -7.27 -22.39
C PRO A 26 -11.36 -7.10 -21.14
N MET A 27 -10.75 -7.13 -19.94
CA MET A 27 -11.47 -6.99 -18.68
C MET A 27 -10.69 -6.07 -17.74
N ASP A 28 -11.43 -5.28 -16.98
CA ASP A 28 -10.92 -4.52 -15.85
C ASP A 28 -10.92 -5.43 -14.62
N LEU A 29 -9.74 -5.68 -14.07
CA LEU A 29 -9.56 -6.58 -12.94
C LEU A 29 -9.26 -5.79 -11.67
N VAL A 30 -9.71 -6.31 -10.54
CA VAL A 30 -9.36 -5.81 -9.21
C VAL A 30 -8.45 -6.82 -8.52
N PHE A 31 -7.28 -6.37 -8.10
CA PHE A 31 -6.36 -7.17 -7.30
C PHE A 31 -6.68 -6.95 -5.82
N HIS A 32 -7.20 -7.98 -5.15
CA HIS A 32 -7.43 -7.95 -3.71
C HIS A 32 -6.20 -8.46 -2.96
N GLY A 33 -5.89 -7.84 -1.81
CA GLY A 33 -4.81 -8.32 -0.95
C GLY A 33 -3.40 -8.05 -1.49
N GLY A 34 -3.16 -6.86 -2.04
CA GLY A 34 -1.84 -6.44 -2.55
C GLY A 34 -0.72 -6.43 -1.51
N SER A 35 -1.06 -6.25 -0.21
CA SER A 35 -0.09 -6.36 0.88
C SER A 35 0.41 -7.80 1.02
N GLY A 36 1.73 -7.99 1.06
CA GLY A 36 2.36 -9.31 1.16
C GLY A 36 2.54 -10.06 -0.16
N SER A 37 2.08 -9.53 -1.28
CA SER A 37 2.39 -10.05 -2.61
C SER A 37 3.79 -9.58 -3.05
N LEU A 38 4.46 -10.38 -3.90
CA LEU A 38 5.75 -9.97 -4.44
C LEU A 38 5.58 -8.77 -5.38
N LEU A 39 6.49 -7.82 -5.28
CA LEU A 39 6.44 -6.60 -6.10
C LEU A 39 6.47 -6.91 -7.61
N THR A 40 7.17 -7.95 -8.01
CA THR A 40 7.21 -8.43 -9.39
C THR A 40 5.84 -8.89 -9.87
N GLU A 41 5.10 -9.63 -9.03
CA GLU A 41 3.74 -10.09 -9.33
C GLU A 41 2.75 -8.92 -9.41
N ILE A 42 2.88 -7.95 -8.49
CA ILE A 42 2.08 -6.72 -8.50
C ILE A 42 2.27 -5.97 -9.82
N ARG A 43 3.52 -5.74 -10.23
CA ARG A 43 3.82 -5.02 -11.47
C ARG A 43 3.39 -5.78 -12.73
N GLU A 44 3.56 -7.09 -12.73
CA GLU A 44 3.12 -7.95 -13.82
C GLU A 44 1.59 -7.96 -13.97
N SER A 45 0.84 -7.94 -12.86
CA SER A 45 -0.62 -7.94 -12.88
C SER A 45 -1.24 -6.76 -13.65
N LEU A 46 -0.53 -5.63 -13.71
CA LEU A 46 -0.97 -4.44 -14.46
C LEU A 46 -0.98 -4.70 -15.97
N ASP A 47 -0.12 -5.60 -16.43
CA ASP A 47 -0.02 -5.95 -17.84
C ASP A 47 -1.20 -6.85 -18.28
N TYR A 48 -1.91 -7.44 -17.31
CA TYR A 48 -3.09 -8.29 -17.54
C TYR A 48 -4.44 -7.57 -17.34
N GLY A 49 -4.43 -6.26 -17.07
CA GLY A 49 -5.66 -5.47 -16.96
C GLY A 49 -6.11 -5.20 -15.52
N VAL A 50 -5.23 -5.32 -14.54
CA VAL A 50 -5.54 -4.85 -13.18
C VAL A 50 -5.58 -3.32 -13.19
N VAL A 51 -6.76 -2.76 -12.90
CA VAL A 51 -7.01 -1.32 -12.86
C VAL A 51 -7.16 -0.79 -11.44
N LYS A 52 -7.33 -1.67 -10.46
CA LYS A 52 -7.45 -1.34 -9.04
C LYS A 52 -6.74 -2.37 -8.19
N MET A 53 -6.02 -1.91 -7.18
CA MET A 53 -5.40 -2.76 -6.16
C MET A 53 -5.81 -2.31 -4.77
N ASN A 54 -6.21 -3.25 -3.92
CA ASN A 54 -6.49 -2.99 -2.51
C ASN A 54 -5.22 -3.25 -1.69
N ILE A 55 -4.75 -2.21 -1.01
CA ILE A 55 -3.60 -2.24 -0.11
C ILE A 55 -4.07 -1.75 1.25
N ASP A 56 -3.98 -2.56 2.29
CA ASP A 56 -4.42 -2.22 3.64
C ASP A 56 -3.31 -2.46 4.68
N THR A 57 -2.87 -3.68 4.86
CA THR A 57 -1.91 -4.07 5.91
C THR A 57 -0.62 -3.26 5.86
N ASP A 58 -0.06 -3.03 4.69
CA ASP A 58 1.16 -2.23 4.52
C ASP A 58 0.97 -0.77 4.93
N THR A 59 -0.19 -0.19 4.63
CA THR A 59 -0.49 1.20 5.01
C THR A 59 -0.76 1.33 6.49
N GLN A 60 -1.45 0.35 7.10
CA GLN A 60 -1.60 0.27 8.56
C GLN A 60 -0.24 0.20 9.25
N TYR A 61 0.65 -0.66 8.76
CA TYR A 61 2.00 -0.80 9.32
C TYR A 61 2.80 0.49 9.17
N ALA A 62 2.77 1.12 8.00
CA ALA A 62 3.48 2.37 7.73
C ALA A 62 3.00 3.54 8.60
N PHE A 63 1.73 3.55 8.99
CA PHE A 63 1.18 4.51 9.94
C PHE A 63 1.58 4.18 11.38
N THR A 64 1.45 2.92 11.78
CA THR A 64 1.62 2.50 13.19
C THR A 64 3.08 2.46 13.61
N ARG A 65 3.99 2.02 12.74
CA ARG A 65 5.40 1.83 13.08
C ARG A 65 6.07 3.09 13.63
N PRO A 66 5.94 4.28 13.03
CA PRO A 66 6.51 5.52 13.58
C PRO A 66 5.91 5.93 14.93
N VAL A 67 4.64 5.64 15.17
CA VAL A 67 3.97 5.92 16.45
C VAL A 67 4.60 5.09 17.56
N ILE A 68 4.77 3.79 17.33
CA ILE A 68 5.38 2.89 18.29
C ILE A 68 6.85 3.24 18.55
N ASP A 69 7.62 3.53 17.50
CA ASP A 69 9.00 3.98 17.62
C ASP A 69 9.11 5.25 18.47
N HIS A 70 8.22 6.23 18.24
CA HIS A 70 8.14 7.45 19.04
C HIS A 70 7.83 7.15 20.51
N ALA A 71 6.87 6.27 20.77
CA ALA A 71 6.50 5.89 22.14
C ALA A 71 7.65 5.23 22.86
N PHE A 72 8.36 4.28 22.25
CA PHE A 72 9.50 3.62 22.86
C PHE A 72 10.69 4.56 23.12
N LYS A 73 10.97 5.49 22.21
CA LYS A 73 12.05 6.48 22.37
C LYS A 73 11.74 7.52 23.44
N ASN A 74 10.48 7.74 23.74
CA ASN A 74 10.00 8.77 24.68
C ASN A 74 9.17 8.16 25.82
N TYR A 75 9.49 6.95 26.26
CA TYR A 75 8.71 6.17 27.21
C TYR A 75 8.29 6.99 28.45
N ASP A 76 9.24 7.60 29.16
CA ASP A 76 8.99 8.38 30.36
C ASP A 76 8.21 9.69 30.09
N GLY A 77 8.35 10.23 28.89
CA GLY A 77 7.63 11.43 28.48
C GLY A 77 6.21 11.15 28.00
N VAL A 78 5.95 9.97 27.45
CA VAL A 78 4.65 9.57 26.92
C VAL A 78 3.76 8.99 28.02
N LEU A 79 4.33 8.16 28.90
CA LEU A 79 3.59 7.53 29.97
C LEU A 79 3.64 8.36 31.25
N LYS A 80 2.48 8.46 31.89
CA LYS A 80 2.36 9.03 33.22
C LYS A 80 2.78 7.99 34.27
N ILE A 81 3.75 8.35 35.09
CA ILE A 81 4.20 7.52 36.21
C ILE A 81 3.91 8.27 37.51
N ASP A 82 3.38 7.59 38.52
CA ASP A 82 3.18 8.10 39.87
C ASP A 82 2.46 9.44 40.04
N GLY A 83 1.40 9.65 39.22
CA GLY A 83 0.58 10.84 39.30
C GLY A 83 1.13 12.06 38.58
N GLU A 84 2.32 12.01 38.06
CA GLU A 84 2.90 13.11 37.29
C GLU A 84 2.31 13.20 35.87
N VAL A 85 2.35 14.40 35.32
CA VAL A 85 2.01 14.63 33.92
C VAL A 85 3.28 14.45 33.08
N GLY A 86 3.26 13.54 32.12
CA GLY A 86 4.37 13.33 31.21
C GLY A 86 4.73 14.58 30.39
N ASN A 87 5.75 14.48 29.59
CA ASN A 87 6.19 15.57 28.70
C ASN A 87 5.19 15.78 27.57
N LYS A 88 4.47 16.92 27.61
CA LYS A 88 3.47 17.28 26.59
C LYS A 88 4.03 17.21 25.17
N LYS A 89 5.28 17.60 24.94
CA LYS A 89 5.90 17.54 23.62
C LYS A 89 6.04 16.10 23.08
N ALA A 90 6.10 15.13 23.98
CA ALA A 90 6.21 13.73 23.61
C ALA A 90 4.83 13.06 23.43
N TYR A 91 3.86 13.32 24.30
CA TYR A 91 2.55 12.65 24.23
C TYR A 91 1.50 13.39 23.39
N ASP A 92 1.75 14.64 22.96
CA ASP A 92 0.79 15.38 22.11
C ASP A 92 0.55 14.61 20.80
N PRO A 93 -0.72 14.28 20.47
CA PRO A 93 -1.06 13.56 19.24
C PRO A 93 -0.51 14.21 17.97
N ARG A 94 -0.36 15.54 17.98
CA ARG A 94 0.23 16.27 16.85
C ARG A 94 1.73 15.96 16.67
N ALA A 95 2.43 15.57 17.72
CA ALA A 95 3.85 15.19 17.61
C ALA A 95 4.02 13.83 16.95
N TRP A 96 3.41 12.78 17.52
CA TRP A 96 3.52 11.43 16.96
C TRP A 96 2.64 11.23 15.71
N GLY A 97 1.51 11.96 15.58
CA GLY A 97 0.65 11.89 14.39
C GLY A 97 1.34 12.36 13.13
N LYS A 98 2.15 13.43 13.18
CA LYS A 98 2.96 13.86 12.04
C LYS A 98 3.94 12.80 11.55
N LEU A 99 4.50 12.01 12.46
CA LEU A 99 5.39 10.91 12.09
C LEU A 99 4.63 9.79 11.40
N ALA A 100 3.42 9.49 11.88
CA ALA A 100 2.52 8.52 11.27
C ALA A 100 2.08 8.96 9.86
N GLU A 101 1.67 10.21 9.70
CA GLU A 101 1.31 10.80 8.40
C GLU A 101 2.46 10.71 7.40
N ALA A 102 3.66 11.07 7.80
CA ALA A 102 4.84 11.00 6.95
C ALA A 102 5.16 9.56 6.52
N GLY A 103 5.08 8.61 7.44
CA GLY A 103 5.28 7.19 7.16
C GLY A 103 4.26 6.65 6.17
N MET A 104 2.98 6.95 6.39
CA MET A 104 1.91 6.53 5.49
C MET A 104 2.02 7.19 4.11
N ALA A 105 2.28 8.51 4.07
CA ALA A 105 2.46 9.23 2.81
C ALA A 105 3.59 8.63 1.95
N ALA A 106 4.73 8.33 2.55
CA ALA A 106 5.84 7.69 1.85
C ALA A 106 5.45 6.32 1.28
N ARG A 107 4.68 5.52 2.04
CA ARG A 107 4.19 4.22 1.56
C ARG A 107 3.19 4.36 0.41
N ILE A 108 2.29 5.35 0.46
CA ILE A 108 1.32 5.61 -0.61
C ILE A 108 2.04 6.08 -1.89
N VAL A 109 2.99 6.99 -1.78
CA VAL A 109 3.82 7.43 -2.93
C VAL A 109 4.47 6.22 -3.58
N LYS A 110 5.08 5.35 -2.78
CA LYS A 110 5.70 4.11 -3.28
C LYS A 110 4.69 3.19 -3.98
N ALA A 111 3.47 3.06 -3.44
CA ALA A 111 2.42 2.30 -4.09
C ALA A 111 2.02 2.90 -5.45
N CYS A 112 1.89 4.22 -5.54
CA CYS A 112 1.59 4.90 -6.79
C CYS A 112 2.66 4.67 -7.86
N GLU A 113 3.94 4.68 -7.47
CA GLU A 113 5.05 4.36 -8.37
C GLU A 113 4.98 2.91 -8.85
N ASP A 114 4.79 1.97 -7.93
CA ASP A 114 4.74 0.53 -8.24
C ASP A 114 3.55 0.18 -9.13
N LEU A 115 2.43 0.88 -8.97
CA LEU A 115 1.21 0.72 -9.77
C LEU A 115 1.20 1.56 -11.05
N ARG A 116 2.30 2.24 -11.40
CA ARG A 116 2.41 3.10 -12.60
C ARG A 116 1.34 4.20 -12.65
N SER A 117 0.86 4.65 -11.49
CA SER A 117 -0.20 5.66 -11.41
C SER A 117 0.32 7.09 -11.20
N THR A 118 1.64 7.27 -11.14
CA THR A 118 2.27 8.59 -11.01
C THR A 118 1.93 9.45 -12.23
N GLY A 119 1.37 10.64 -11.99
CA GLY A 119 1.02 11.59 -13.05
C GLY A 119 -0.25 11.22 -13.84
N THR A 120 -1.02 10.23 -13.42
CA THR A 120 -2.25 9.78 -14.10
C THR A 120 -3.54 10.35 -13.50
N THR A 121 -3.44 11.45 -12.74
CA THR A 121 -4.64 12.10 -12.17
C THR A 121 -5.58 12.62 -13.27
N LEU A 122 -6.88 12.44 -13.05
CA LEU A 122 -7.91 12.98 -13.94
C LEU A 122 -8.04 14.51 -13.85
N ASN A 123 -7.62 15.08 -12.73
CA ASN A 123 -7.62 16.52 -12.48
C ASN A 123 -6.23 17.10 -12.79
N LYS A 124 -6.06 17.61 -13.97
CA LYS A 124 -4.89 18.40 -14.38
C LYS A 124 -5.17 19.88 -14.19
#